data_ac23a271d6c3e856ef26ee8fd346b2bf
#
_entry.id   ac23a271d6c3e856ef26ee8fd346b2bf
#
_cell.length_a   1.000
_cell.length_b   1.000
_cell.length_c   1.000
_cell.angle_alpha   90.00
_cell.angle_beta   90.00
_cell.angle_gamma   90.00
#
_symmetry.space_group_name_H-M   'P 1'
#
loop_
_entity.id
_entity.type
_entity.pdbx_description
1 polymer ?
#
loop_
_entity_poly.entity_id
_entity_poly.type
_entity_poly.pdbx_seq_one_letter_code
_entity_poly.pdbx_strand_id
1 'polypeptide(L)'
;MWFFGASVVLTSCKKDDDSDDTIIPPAETPGTVVVTSNITANTTWEAGTIYQLAGRITVTNGVTLTIEPGTIVKGEAGTGANATALLVARGGKLNANGTATAPIIFTSVADELDYADMAAGNFASPNLESTVNGLWGGVIILGKAPISASNDVGDVSEVQIEGIPTSDSNGLYGGNDAADNSGTIRYISIRHGGANIGSGNEINGLTLGGVGNGTIIENVEVVGNQDDGIEWFGGSVNVSN
;
A
#
# COMPACT_ATOMS: atom_id res chain seq x y z
N MET A 1 -19.66 -31.06 81.67
CA MET A 1 -18.64 -30.07 81.38
C MET A 1 -18.92 -29.53 79.99
N TRP A 2 -19.65 -28.43 79.93
CA TRP A 2 -20.17 -27.88 78.69
C TRP A 2 -19.39 -26.60 78.36
N PHE A 3 -18.81 -26.53 77.18
CA PHE A 3 -18.20 -25.30 76.68
C PHE A 3 -19.11 -24.65 75.65
N PHE A 4 -19.56 -23.46 75.96
CA PHE A 4 -20.25 -22.57 75.05
C PHE A 4 -19.21 -21.82 74.18
N GLY A 5 -19.26 -22.02 72.86
CA GLY A 5 -18.52 -21.21 71.93
C GLY A 5 -19.37 -20.00 71.46
N ALA A 6 -18.90 -18.81 71.72
CA ALA A 6 -19.54 -17.59 71.21
C ALA A 6 -19.12 -17.32 69.78
N SER A 7 -20.10 -17.27 68.85
CA SER A 7 -19.89 -16.79 67.47
C SER A 7 -19.91 -15.28 67.44
N VAL A 8 -18.83 -14.65 67.03
CA VAL A 8 -18.75 -13.23 66.69
C VAL A 8 -19.14 -13.08 65.24
N VAL A 9 -20.26 -12.43 64.96
CA VAL A 9 -20.64 -12.03 63.60
C VAL A 9 -20.00 -10.69 63.28
N LEU A 10 -19.05 -10.67 62.37
CA LEU A 10 -18.50 -9.46 61.80
C LEU A 10 -19.34 -9.05 60.60
N THR A 11 -20.10 -7.97 60.73
CA THR A 11 -20.76 -7.31 59.61
C THR A 11 -19.71 -6.48 58.86
N SER A 12 -19.32 -6.94 57.67
CA SER A 12 -18.50 -6.14 56.73
C SER A 12 -19.42 -5.21 55.95
N CYS A 13 -19.21 -3.90 56.08
CA CYS A 13 -19.82 -2.92 55.19
C CYS A 13 -19.21 -3.09 53.80
N LYS A 14 -20.02 -3.45 52.83
CA LYS A 14 -19.70 -3.31 51.42
C LYS A 14 -19.71 -1.82 51.06
N LYS A 15 -18.59 -1.31 50.62
CA LYS A 15 -18.46 -0.06 49.89
C LYS A 15 -18.79 -0.37 48.46
N ASP A 16 -19.86 0.17 47.93
CA ASP A 16 -20.13 0.14 46.48
C ASP A 16 -19.18 1.13 45.80
N ASP A 17 -18.07 0.63 45.26
CA ASP A 17 -17.30 1.31 44.26
C ASP A 17 -17.77 0.79 42.91
N ASP A 18 -18.72 1.50 42.27
CA ASP A 18 -19.03 1.41 40.88
C ASP A 18 -17.84 2.00 40.08
N SER A 19 -16.74 1.26 39.99
CA SER A 19 -15.75 1.42 38.91
C SER A 19 -16.24 0.51 37.79
N ASP A 20 -16.84 1.11 36.77
CA ASP A 20 -17.07 0.51 35.46
C ASP A 20 -15.70 0.20 34.85
N ASP A 21 -15.13 -0.93 35.24
CA ASP A 21 -13.96 -1.52 34.60
C ASP A 21 -14.42 -2.03 33.22
N THR A 22 -14.55 -1.11 32.28
CA THR A 22 -14.56 -1.46 30.87
C THR A 22 -13.23 -2.14 30.58
N ILE A 23 -13.24 -3.48 30.62
CA ILE A 23 -12.13 -4.31 30.12
C ILE A 23 -12.05 -3.99 28.64
N ILE A 24 -11.15 -3.04 28.26
CA ILE A 24 -10.72 -2.87 26.88
C ILE A 24 -9.98 -4.16 26.54
N PRO A 25 -10.48 -4.98 25.60
CA PRO A 25 -9.75 -6.15 25.17
C PRO A 25 -8.32 -5.70 24.78
N PRO A 26 -7.26 -6.45 25.10
CA PRO A 26 -5.93 -6.13 24.61
C PRO A 26 -6.02 -6.02 23.10
N ALA A 27 -5.48 -4.93 22.53
CA ALA A 27 -5.39 -4.75 21.09
C ALA A 27 -4.78 -6.04 20.50
N GLU A 28 -5.51 -6.68 19.60
CA GLU A 28 -5.00 -7.87 18.94
C GLU A 28 -3.67 -7.51 18.27
N THR A 29 -2.65 -8.33 18.46
CA THR A 29 -1.35 -8.11 17.80
C THR A 29 -1.61 -8.21 16.29
N PRO A 30 -1.33 -7.15 15.50
CA PRO A 30 -1.63 -7.15 14.08
C PRO A 30 -0.97 -8.35 13.39
N GLY A 31 -1.74 -9.10 12.63
CA GLY A 31 -1.23 -10.21 11.84
C GLY A 31 -0.54 -9.72 10.57
N THR A 32 0.33 -10.55 10.00
CA THR A 32 0.82 -10.36 8.63
C THR A 32 0.07 -11.27 7.69
N VAL A 33 -0.48 -10.71 6.61
CA VAL A 33 -1.10 -11.45 5.51
C VAL A 33 -0.14 -11.45 4.32
N VAL A 34 0.34 -12.61 3.91
CA VAL A 34 1.18 -12.76 2.72
C VAL A 34 0.29 -12.86 1.48
N VAL A 35 0.42 -11.89 0.59
CA VAL A 35 -0.32 -11.80 -0.66
C VAL A 35 0.51 -12.44 -1.76
N THR A 36 0.08 -13.61 -2.25
CA THR A 36 0.78 -14.42 -3.27
C THR A 36 0.08 -14.45 -4.62
N SER A 37 -1.12 -13.87 -4.73
CA SER A 37 -1.96 -13.95 -5.92
C SER A 37 -2.51 -12.59 -6.29
N ASN A 38 -2.81 -12.41 -7.59
CA ASN A 38 -3.47 -11.21 -8.08
C ASN A 38 -4.84 -11.02 -7.42
N ILE A 39 -5.23 -9.76 -7.29
CA ILE A 39 -6.52 -9.34 -6.73
C ILE A 39 -7.53 -9.32 -7.87
N THR A 40 -8.41 -10.34 -7.90
CA THR A 40 -9.38 -10.59 -8.97
C THR A 40 -10.83 -10.33 -8.57
N ALA A 41 -11.05 -9.86 -7.34
CA ALA A 41 -12.33 -9.41 -6.82
C ALA A 41 -12.12 -8.17 -5.95
N ASN A 42 -13.15 -7.35 -5.77
CA ASN A 42 -13.07 -6.19 -4.90
C ASN A 42 -12.63 -6.61 -3.50
N THR A 43 -11.57 -6.01 -3.02
CA THR A 43 -10.87 -6.41 -1.79
C THR A 43 -10.58 -5.18 -0.94
N THR A 44 -10.69 -5.31 0.37
CA THR A 44 -10.24 -4.30 1.33
C THR A 44 -9.05 -4.84 2.11
N TRP A 45 -8.01 -4.04 2.19
CA TRP A 45 -6.90 -4.24 3.12
C TRP A 45 -7.12 -3.36 4.34
N GLU A 46 -7.31 -4.01 5.46
CA GLU A 46 -7.75 -3.39 6.71
C GLU A 46 -6.55 -2.86 7.51
N ALA A 47 -6.77 -1.74 8.20
CA ALA A 47 -5.83 -1.23 9.19
C ALA A 47 -5.55 -2.28 10.27
N GLY A 48 -4.36 -2.23 10.87
CA GLY A 48 -3.96 -3.22 11.86
C GLY A 48 -3.44 -4.55 11.27
N THR A 49 -3.36 -4.69 9.94
CA THR A 49 -2.81 -5.86 9.25
C THR A 49 -1.69 -5.43 8.31
N ILE A 50 -0.50 -6.04 8.44
CA ILE A 50 0.59 -5.84 7.49
C ILE A 50 0.34 -6.74 6.27
N TYR A 51 0.28 -6.15 5.08
CA TYR A 51 0.16 -6.91 3.83
C TYR A 51 1.53 -7.04 3.17
N GLN A 52 2.02 -8.28 3.10
CA GLN A 52 3.32 -8.60 2.52
C GLN A 52 3.15 -9.10 1.09
N LEU A 53 3.68 -8.37 0.12
CA LEU A 53 3.62 -8.74 -1.30
C LEU A 53 4.74 -9.73 -1.59
N ALA A 54 4.38 -10.96 -1.94
CA ALA A 54 5.33 -12.02 -2.31
C ALA A 54 5.50 -12.12 -3.85
N GLY A 55 5.73 -10.98 -4.50
CA GLY A 55 5.89 -10.85 -5.94
C GLY A 55 5.11 -9.67 -6.51
N ARG A 56 4.97 -9.61 -7.83
CA ARG A 56 4.13 -8.60 -8.48
C ARG A 56 2.66 -8.97 -8.32
N ILE A 57 1.96 -8.20 -7.50
CA ILE A 57 0.52 -8.38 -7.23
C ILE A 57 -0.26 -7.40 -8.09
N THR A 58 -1.15 -7.91 -8.92
CA THR A 58 -1.95 -7.11 -9.85
C THR A 58 -3.40 -6.97 -9.36
N VAL A 59 -3.88 -5.73 -9.26
CA VAL A 59 -5.30 -5.41 -9.20
C VAL A 59 -5.84 -5.45 -10.63
N THR A 60 -6.63 -6.45 -10.95
CA THR A 60 -7.04 -6.72 -12.35
C THR A 60 -8.11 -5.76 -12.85
N ASN A 61 -8.30 -5.72 -14.16
CA ASN A 61 -9.34 -4.90 -14.80
C ASN A 61 -10.73 -5.13 -14.18
N GLY A 62 -11.44 -4.05 -13.87
CA GLY A 62 -12.78 -4.08 -13.27
C GLY A 62 -12.80 -4.30 -11.76
N VAL A 63 -11.63 -4.46 -11.11
CA VAL A 63 -11.50 -4.72 -9.68
C VAL A 63 -11.04 -3.48 -8.94
N THR A 64 -11.54 -3.29 -7.73
CA THR A 64 -11.09 -2.23 -6.80
C THR A 64 -10.39 -2.83 -5.60
N LEU A 65 -9.15 -2.40 -5.36
CA LEU A 65 -8.47 -2.57 -4.08
C LEU A 65 -8.69 -1.32 -3.23
N THR A 66 -9.26 -1.49 -2.06
CA THR A 66 -9.36 -0.43 -1.05
C THR A 66 -8.34 -0.71 0.04
N ILE A 67 -7.56 0.31 0.41
CA ILE A 67 -6.59 0.24 1.51
C ILE A 67 -7.01 1.28 2.55
N GLU A 68 -7.25 0.82 3.78
CA GLU A 68 -7.68 1.68 4.88
C GLU A 68 -6.54 2.57 5.39
N PRO A 69 -6.85 3.75 5.96
CA PRO A 69 -5.86 4.63 6.57
C PRO A 69 -5.04 3.90 7.65
N GLY A 70 -3.72 4.12 7.66
CA GLY A 70 -2.81 3.51 8.63
C GLY A 70 -2.37 2.08 8.28
N THR A 71 -2.73 1.55 7.11
CA THR A 71 -2.26 0.24 6.64
C THR A 71 -0.78 0.28 6.24
N ILE A 72 -0.05 -0.80 6.55
CA ILE A 72 1.33 -1.02 6.12
C ILE A 72 1.34 -2.11 5.05
N VAL A 73 1.98 -1.81 3.91
CA VAL A 73 2.19 -2.75 2.80
C VAL A 73 3.69 -2.92 2.60
N LYS A 74 4.19 -4.15 2.66
CA LYS A 74 5.62 -4.47 2.55
C LYS A 74 5.89 -5.34 1.34
N GLY A 75 6.78 -4.90 0.45
CA GLY A 75 7.23 -5.69 -0.69
C GLY A 75 8.41 -6.60 -0.30
N GLU A 76 8.38 -7.87 -0.73
CA GLU A 76 9.53 -8.75 -0.67
C GLU A 76 10.63 -8.28 -1.65
N ALA A 77 11.86 -8.67 -1.38
CA ALA A 77 12.96 -8.42 -2.30
C ALA A 77 12.76 -9.19 -3.61
N GLY A 78 13.15 -8.56 -4.72
CA GLY A 78 13.12 -9.19 -6.03
C GLY A 78 13.69 -8.27 -7.09
N THR A 79 14.24 -8.85 -8.16
CA THR A 79 14.80 -8.10 -9.29
C THR A 79 14.40 -8.73 -10.62
N GLY A 80 14.52 -8.00 -11.71
CA GLY A 80 14.13 -8.48 -13.03
C GLY A 80 12.65 -8.84 -13.10
N ALA A 81 12.33 -9.95 -13.72
CA ALA A 81 10.94 -10.45 -13.82
C ALA A 81 10.31 -10.77 -12.47
N ASN A 82 11.10 -10.93 -11.41
CA ASN A 82 10.68 -11.22 -10.04
C ASN A 82 10.63 -9.98 -9.15
N ALA A 83 10.80 -8.78 -9.71
CA ALA A 83 10.66 -7.54 -8.95
C ALA A 83 9.24 -7.46 -8.35
N THR A 84 9.19 -7.26 -7.05
CA THR A 84 7.92 -7.16 -6.32
C THR A 84 7.32 -5.78 -6.52
N ALA A 85 6.04 -5.71 -6.84
CA ALA A 85 5.34 -4.44 -7.01
C ALA A 85 3.82 -4.60 -6.78
N LEU A 86 3.15 -3.52 -6.47
CA LEU A 86 1.69 -3.42 -6.60
C LEU A 86 1.37 -2.82 -7.96
N LEU A 87 0.78 -3.60 -8.86
CA LEU A 87 0.35 -3.18 -10.18
C LEU A 87 -1.16 -3.00 -10.23
N VAL A 88 -1.64 -1.83 -10.56
CA VAL A 88 -3.05 -1.58 -10.89
C VAL A 88 -3.17 -1.62 -12.40
N ALA A 89 -3.75 -2.69 -12.93
CA ALA A 89 -3.93 -2.85 -14.36
C ALA A 89 -4.96 -1.85 -14.92
N ARG A 90 -4.88 -1.57 -16.17
CA ARG A 90 -5.80 -0.69 -16.91
C ARG A 90 -7.28 -1.08 -16.66
N GLY A 91 -8.05 -0.15 -16.07
CA GLY A 91 -9.44 -0.37 -15.63
C GLY A 91 -9.61 -1.01 -14.26
N GLY A 92 -8.52 -1.40 -13.58
CA GLY A 92 -8.50 -1.63 -12.14
C GLY A 92 -8.49 -0.31 -11.38
N LYS A 93 -8.75 -0.34 -10.07
CA LYS A 93 -8.76 0.85 -9.20
C LYS A 93 -8.03 0.61 -7.90
N LEU A 94 -7.32 1.64 -7.45
CA LEU A 94 -6.73 1.72 -6.12
C LEU A 94 -7.39 2.86 -5.34
N ASN A 95 -8.07 2.53 -4.25
CA ASN A 95 -8.56 3.50 -3.28
C ASN A 95 -7.70 3.41 -2.01
N ALA A 96 -6.61 4.16 -1.98
CA ALA A 96 -5.67 4.25 -0.87
C ALA A 96 -5.79 5.65 -0.24
N ASN A 97 -6.79 5.82 0.63
CA ASN A 97 -7.12 7.10 1.24
C ASN A 97 -6.58 7.18 2.67
N GLY A 98 -5.29 7.37 2.82
CA GLY A 98 -4.67 7.70 4.10
C GLY A 98 -5.08 9.08 4.62
N THR A 99 -4.57 9.45 5.77
CA THR A 99 -4.71 10.79 6.38
C THR A 99 -3.36 11.27 6.90
N ALA A 100 -3.22 12.54 7.22
CA ALA A 100 -1.99 13.07 7.81
C ALA A 100 -1.61 12.40 9.14
N THR A 101 -2.58 11.86 9.87
CA THR A 101 -2.37 11.18 11.17
C THR A 101 -2.45 9.64 11.06
N ALA A 102 -2.80 9.12 9.90
CA ALA A 102 -2.85 7.69 9.60
C ALA A 102 -2.49 7.48 8.11
N PRO A 103 -1.24 7.79 7.70
CA PRO A 103 -0.81 7.57 6.32
C PRO A 103 -0.79 6.08 5.99
N ILE A 104 -0.89 5.75 4.71
CA ILE A 104 -0.66 4.40 4.22
C ILE A 104 0.81 4.29 3.82
N ILE A 105 1.52 3.31 4.37
CA ILE A 105 2.95 3.14 4.14
C ILE A 105 3.20 1.94 3.25
N PHE A 106 3.82 2.17 2.09
CA PHE A 106 4.37 1.14 1.22
C PHE A 106 5.89 1.10 1.42
N THR A 107 6.43 -0.03 1.85
CA THR A 107 7.86 -0.17 2.13
C THR A 107 8.36 -1.58 1.82
N SER A 108 9.60 -1.93 2.19
CA SER A 108 10.17 -3.27 2.06
C SER A 108 9.91 -4.12 3.31
N VAL A 109 9.93 -5.44 3.16
CA VAL A 109 9.97 -6.38 4.30
C VAL A 109 11.20 -6.20 5.19
N ALA A 110 12.26 -5.54 4.71
CA ALA A 110 13.44 -5.19 5.47
C ALA A 110 13.23 -4.00 6.42
N ASP A 111 12.18 -3.21 6.23
CA ASP A 111 11.77 -2.13 7.13
C ASP A 111 11.06 -2.72 8.34
N GLU A 112 11.57 -2.44 9.54
CA GLU A 112 10.99 -2.93 10.80
C GLU A 112 9.76 -2.15 11.26
N LEU A 113 9.34 -1.10 10.52
CA LEU A 113 8.13 -0.34 10.83
C LEU A 113 6.95 -1.28 11.10
N ASP A 114 6.27 -1.06 12.21
CA ASP A 114 5.11 -1.84 12.63
C ASP A 114 3.93 -0.97 13.11
N TYR A 115 2.87 -1.61 13.60
CA TYR A 115 1.67 -0.88 14.07
C TYR A 115 1.87 -0.21 15.42
N ALA A 116 2.85 -0.61 16.23
CA ALA A 116 3.16 0.09 17.47
C ALA A 116 3.78 1.46 17.15
N ASP A 117 4.65 1.51 16.14
CA ASP A 117 5.20 2.77 15.62
C ASP A 117 4.09 3.66 15.05
N MET A 118 3.22 3.11 14.20
CA MET A 118 2.09 3.84 13.62
C MET A 118 1.16 4.40 14.69
N ALA A 119 0.84 3.63 15.72
CA ALA A 119 -0.01 4.04 16.84
C ALA A 119 0.66 5.12 17.70
N ALA A 120 1.98 5.13 17.77
CA ALA A 120 2.76 6.17 18.45
C ALA A 120 2.93 7.45 17.60
N GLY A 121 2.47 7.44 16.33
CA GLY A 121 2.68 8.53 15.39
C GLY A 121 4.09 8.59 14.81
N ASN A 122 4.86 7.51 14.93
CA ASN A 122 6.19 7.36 14.37
C ASN A 122 6.09 6.72 12.99
N PHE A 123 6.03 7.53 11.95
CA PHE A 123 5.84 7.02 10.58
C PHE A 123 7.18 6.78 9.84
N ALA A 124 8.31 7.17 10.41
CA ALA A 124 9.62 6.90 9.80
C ALA A 124 10.03 5.42 9.97
N SER A 125 10.87 4.91 9.06
CA SER A 125 11.51 3.60 9.27
C SER A 125 12.37 3.63 10.55
N PRO A 126 12.22 2.66 11.45
CA PRO A 126 13.03 2.60 12.67
C PRO A 126 14.47 2.13 12.41
N ASN A 127 14.74 1.45 11.30
CA ASN A 127 16.01 0.79 11.04
C ASN A 127 16.64 1.10 9.67
N LEU A 128 15.90 1.69 8.72
CA LEU A 128 16.41 2.02 7.40
C LEU A 128 16.59 3.53 7.23
N GLU A 129 17.77 3.94 6.81
CA GLU A 129 18.05 5.33 6.45
C GLU A 129 17.28 5.73 5.19
N SER A 130 16.91 7.00 5.06
CA SER A 130 16.15 7.52 3.91
C SER A 130 16.86 7.40 2.54
N THR A 131 18.15 7.08 2.55
CA THR A 131 18.99 6.87 1.34
C THR A 131 18.98 5.42 0.87
N VAL A 132 18.48 4.48 1.68
CA VAL A 132 18.39 3.06 1.29
C VAL A 132 17.29 2.90 0.24
N ASN A 133 17.61 2.22 -0.87
CA ASN A 133 16.73 2.06 -2.02
C ASN A 133 16.88 0.68 -2.66
N GLY A 134 16.09 0.38 -3.71
CA GLY A 134 16.20 -0.83 -4.50
C GLY A 134 15.77 -2.12 -3.78
N LEU A 135 15.10 -2.03 -2.62
CA LEU A 135 14.75 -3.21 -1.82
C LEU A 135 13.50 -3.95 -2.32
N TRP A 136 12.65 -3.27 -3.06
CA TRP A 136 11.46 -3.79 -3.75
C TRP A 136 11.14 -2.88 -4.93
N GLY A 137 10.11 -3.19 -5.74
CA GLY A 137 9.77 -2.33 -6.88
C GLY A 137 9.14 -1.01 -6.46
N GLY A 138 7.84 -0.98 -6.38
CA GLY A 138 7.07 0.23 -6.14
C GLY A 138 5.59 0.02 -6.46
N VAL A 139 4.88 1.12 -6.73
CA VAL A 139 3.47 1.12 -7.10
C VAL A 139 3.33 1.56 -8.56
N ILE A 140 2.67 0.75 -9.38
CA ILE A 140 2.43 1.01 -10.80
C ILE A 140 0.93 1.14 -11.04
N ILE A 141 0.49 2.24 -11.63
CA ILE A 141 -0.92 2.49 -11.97
C ILE A 141 -1.04 2.71 -13.48
N LEU A 142 -1.86 1.91 -14.12
CA LEU A 142 -2.05 1.91 -15.56
C LEU A 142 -3.49 2.30 -15.93
N GLY A 143 -3.64 3.32 -16.75
CA GLY A 143 -4.92 3.89 -17.17
C GLY A 143 -5.15 3.82 -18.68
N LYS A 144 -6.27 4.40 -19.11
CA LYS A 144 -6.78 4.41 -20.50
C LYS A 144 -6.69 5.79 -21.15
N ALA A 145 -6.00 6.74 -20.53
CA ALA A 145 -5.85 8.07 -21.10
C ALA A 145 -4.85 8.07 -22.28
N PRO A 146 -4.94 9.07 -23.18
CA PRO A 146 -4.02 9.20 -24.30
C PRO A 146 -2.55 9.28 -23.84
N ILE A 147 -1.70 8.66 -24.64
CA ILE A 147 -0.26 8.65 -24.45
C ILE A 147 0.45 9.13 -25.71
N SER A 148 1.73 9.50 -25.57
CA SER A 148 2.62 9.82 -26.71
C SER A 148 3.65 8.69 -26.82
N ALA A 149 3.29 7.66 -27.57
CA ALA A 149 4.17 6.52 -27.82
C ALA A 149 4.18 6.18 -29.30
N SER A 150 5.29 5.64 -29.79
CA SER A 150 5.46 5.20 -31.18
C SER A 150 6.21 3.86 -31.23
N ASN A 151 6.04 3.16 -32.34
CA ASN A 151 6.81 1.97 -32.70
C ASN A 151 7.37 2.13 -34.12
N ASP A 152 7.95 1.08 -34.70
CA ASP A 152 8.53 1.09 -36.04
C ASP A 152 7.54 1.40 -37.16
N VAL A 153 6.24 1.36 -36.88
CA VAL A 153 5.16 1.61 -37.85
C VAL A 153 4.57 3.03 -37.70
N GLY A 154 4.74 3.65 -36.54
CA GLY A 154 4.21 4.98 -36.23
C GLY A 154 3.65 5.11 -34.82
N ASP A 155 2.82 6.13 -34.60
CA ASP A 155 2.20 6.39 -33.31
C ASP A 155 1.26 5.26 -32.90
N VAL A 156 1.29 4.89 -31.63
CA VAL A 156 0.42 3.88 -31.02
C VAL A 156 -0.33 4.46 -29.85
N SER A 157 -1.57 4.02 -29.66
CA SER A 157 -2.42 4.46 -28.55
C SER A 157 -2.23 3.64 -27.27
N GLU A 158 -1.62 2.48 -27.37
CA GLU A 158 -1.39 1.54 -26.27
C GLU A 158 0.02 0.95 -26.37
N VAL A 159 0.67 0.78 -25.23
CA VAL A 159 2.02 0.19 -25.15
C VAL A 159 2.19 -0.53 -23.82
N GLN A 160 3.14 -1.46 -23.78
CA GLN A 160 3.52 -2.17 -22.57
C GLN A 160 4.38 -1.27 -21.69
N ILE A 161 4.05 -1.19 -20.39
CA ILE A 161 4.91 -0.51 -19.43
C ILE A 161 6.24 -1.27 -19.30
N GLU A 162 7.30 -0.54 -19.09
CA GLU A 162 8.62 -1.14 -18.89
C GLU A 162 8.64 -2.07 -17.66
N GLY A 163 9.54 -3.05 -17.69
CA GLY A 163 9.70 -4.04 -16.63
C GLY A 163 8.58 -5.07 -16.50
N ILE A 164 7.48 -4.92 -17.22
CA ILE A 164 6.43 -5.94 -17.27
C ILE A 164 6.55 -6.70 -18.58
N PRO A 165 6.71 -8.05 -18.54
CA PRO A 165 6.82 -8.83 -19.77
C PRO A 165 5.62 -8.62 -20.70
N THR A 166 5.89 -8.56 -22.02
CA THR A 166 4.83 -8.37 -23.05
C THR A 166 3.82 -9.52 -23.09
N SER A 167 4.13 -10.66 -22.49
CA SER A 167 3.21 -11.78 -22.28
C SER A 167 2.19 -11.54 -21.19
N ASP A 168 2.41 -10.55 -20.30
CA ASP A 168 1.46 -10.16 -19.27
C ASP A 168 0.64 -8.95 -19.75
N SER A 169 -0.58 -9.21 -20.22
CA SER A 169 -1.48 -8.17 -20.71
C SER A 169 -1.91 -7.13 -19.65
N ASN A 170 -1.66 -7.40 -18.37
CA ASN A 170 -1.92 -6.43 -17.31
C ASN A 170 -0.94 -5.25 -17.35
N GLY A 171 0.17 -5.36 -18.03
CA GLY A 171 1.14 -4.29 -18.21
C GLY A 171 0.82 -3.30 -19.35
N LEU A 172 -0.27 -3.50 -20.11
CA LEU A 172 -0.68 -2.54 -21.14
C LEU A 172 -1.26 -1.27 -20.53
N TYR A 173 -0.88 -0.10 -21.08
CA TYR A 173 -1.45 1.20 -20.71
C TYR A 173 -1.73 2.06 -21.93
N GLY A 174 -2.50 3.14 -21.73
CA GLY A 174 -2.92 4.05 -22.77
C GLY A 174 -4.29 3.72 -23.34
N GLY A 175 -4.77 4.56 -24.23
CA GLY A 175 -6.08 4.52 -24.85
C GLY A 175 -6.53 5.90 -25.32
N ASN A 176 -7.83 6.17 -25.23
CA ASN A 176 -8.43 7.43 -25.69
C ASN A 176 -9.39 8.06 -24.67
N ASP A 177 -9.39 7.59 -23.42
CA ASP A 177 -10.23 8.13 -22.34
C ASP A 177 -9.41 9.03 -21.41
N ALA A 178 -9.34 10.31 -21.72
CA ALA A 178 -8.63 11.29 -20.89
C ALA A 178 -9.24 11.43 -19.47
N ALA A 179 -10.51 11.03 -19.28
CA ALA A 179 -11.21 11.06 -18.01
C ALA A 179 -11.16 9.72 -17.25
N ASP A 180 -10.35 8.77 -17.73
CA ASP A 180 -10.14 7.49 -17.05
C ASP A 180 -9.87 7.70 -15.55
N ASN A 181 -10.40 6.78 -14.74
CA ASN A 181 -10.34 6.86 -13.29
C ASN A 181 -9.79 5.56 -12.72
N SER A 182 -8.53 5.61 -12.28
CA SER A 182 -7.82 4.52 -11.61
C SER A 182 -7.95 4.55 -10.07
N GLY A 183 -8.79 5.43 -9.51
CA GLY A 183 -9.09 5.49 -8.08
C GLY A 183 -8.71 6.80 -7.40
N THR A 184 -8.49 6.71 -6.09
CA THR A 184 -8.11 7.85 -5.24
C THR A 184 -6.96 7.44 -4.34
N ILE A 185 -5.85 8.18 -4.42
CA ILE A 185 -4.60 7.91 -3.72
C ILE A 185 -4.24 9.17 -2.92
N ARG A 186 -4.25 9.09 -1.60
CA ARG A 186 -3.97 10.23 -0.73
C ARG A 186 -3.19 9.82 0.50
N TYR A 187 -2.30 10.71 0.96
CA TYR A 187 -1.49 10.50 2.15
C TYR A 187 -0.86 9.11 2.17
N ILE A 188 -0.16 8.80 1.09
CA ILE A 188 0.65 7.59 0.99
C ILE A 188 2.13 7.93 1.04
N SER A 189 2.93 7.03 1.59
CA SER A 189 4.39 7.10 1.54
C SER A 189 4.92 5.82 0.91
N ILE A 190 5.73 5.94 -0.15
CA ILE A 190 6.36 4.83 -0.86
C ILE A 190 7.86 4.91 -0.59
N ARG A 191 8.45 3.85 -0.04
CA ARG A 191 9.81 3.90 0.51
C ARG A 191 10.67 2.74 0.04
N HIS A 192 11.97 3.02 -0.12
CA HIS A 192 13.02 2.03 -0.37
C HIS A 192 12.79 1.19 -1.64
N GLY A 193 12.05 1.76 -2.61
CA GLY A 193 11.69 1.15 -3.88
C GLY A 193 12.75 1.30 -4.95
N GLY A 194 12.36 1.02 -6.19
CA GLY A 194 13.22 1.19 -7.36
C GLY A 194 14.02 -0.06 -7.72
N ALA A 195 13.51 -1.27 -7.43
CA ALA A 195 14.24 -2.50 -7.78
C ALA A 195 14.53 -2.57 -9.29
N ASN A 196 15.75 -2.98 -9.61
CA ASN A 196 16.20 -3.14 -10.99
C ASN A 196 15.45 -4.28 -11.68
N ILE A 197 14.88 -3.98 -12.85
CA ILE A 197 14.10 -4.91 -13.67
C ILE A 197 14.87 -5.42 -14.90
N GLY A 198 16.11 -5.02 -15.02
CA GLY A 198 17.03 -5.46 -16.06
C GLY A 198 17.24 -4.42 -17.18
N SER A 199 18.31 -4.60 -17.94
CA SER A 199 18.67 -3.74 -19.07
C SER A 199 18.86 -2.25 -18.73
N GLY A 200 19.12 -1.93 -17.44
CA GLY A 200 19.25 -0.53 -16.97
C GLY A 200 17.93 0.16 -16.74
N ASN A 201 16.84 -0.60 -16.61
CA ASN A 201 15.52 -0.09 -16.22
C ASN A 201 15.24 -0.48 -14.76
N GLU A 202 14.65 0.42 -14.03
CA GLU A 202 14.19 0.28 -12.66
C GLU A 202 12.68 0.58 -12.56
N ILE A 203 12.05 0.15 -11.50
CA ILE A 203 10.68 0.56 -11.18
C ILE A 203 10.75 1.88 -10.43
N ASN A 204 9.96 2.87 -10.81
CA ASN A 204 9.85 4.12 -10.06
C ASN A 204 9.08 3.92 -8.75
N GLY A 205 9.20 4.85 -7.81
CA GLY A 205 8.41 4.82 -6.59
C GLY A 205 6.91 4.73 -6.90
N LEU A 206 6.42 5.67 -7.71
CA LEU A 206 5.08 5.67 -8.28
C LEU A 206 5.16 5.82 -9.80
N THR A 207 4.79 4.79 -10.53
CA THR A 207 4.72 4.80 -12.00
C THR A 207 3.28 5.06 -12.46
N LEU A 208 3.07 6.05 -13.33
CA LEU A 208 1.76 6.45 -13.84
C LEU A 208 1.71 6.31 -15.36
N GLY A 209 1.24 5.15 -15.86
CA GLY A 209 1.13 4.88 -17.29
C GLY A 209 -0.28 5.20 -17.83
N GLY A 210 -0.43 6.25 -18.66
CA GLY A 210 -1.71 6.60 -19.27
C GLY A 210 -2.84 6.85 -18.29
N VAL A 211 -2.57 7.33 -17.09
CA VAL A 211 -3.58 7.58 -16.04
C VAL A 211 -4.39 8.83 -16.39
N GLY A 212 -5.71 8.74 -16.30
CA GLY A 212 -6.63 9.82 -16.66
C GLY A 212 -6.93 10.80 -15.52
N ASN A 213 -7.44 11.98 -15.89
CA ASN A 213 -7.72 13.09 -14.95
C ASN A 213 -8.94 12.84 -14.04
N GLY A 214 -9.67 11.72 -14.22
CA GLY A 214 -10.66 11.24 -13.26
C GLY A 214 -10.04 10.61 -12.01
N THR A 215 -8.73 10.31 -12.04
CA THR A 215 -7.97 9.79 -10.90
C THR A 215 -7.52 10.94 -10.00
N ILE A 216 -7.61 10.73 -8.69
CA ILE A 216 -7.16 11.72 -7.69
C ILE A 216 -5.89 11.21 -7.02
N ILE A 217 -4.81 12.02 -7.09
CA ILE A 217 -3.53 11.71 -6.43
C ILE A 217 -3.07 12.95 -5.67
N GLU A 218 -3.02 12.85 -4.34
CA GLU A 218 -2.71 13.99 -3.46
C GLU A 218 -1.86 13.55 -2.27
N ASN A 219 -0.94 14.43 -1.82
CA ASN A 219 -0.11 14.20 -0.63
C ASN A 219 0.65 12.86 -0.70
N VAL A 220 1.42 12.67 -1.77
CA VAL A 220 2.27 11.49 -1.98
C VAL A 220 3.70 11.83 -1.58
N GLU A 221 4.29 10.97 -0.76
CA GLU A 221 5.70 11.00 -0.39
C GLU A 221 6.41 9.81 -1.03
N VAL A 222 7.60 10.03 -1.58
CA VAL A 222 8.53 8.95 -2.00
C VAL A 222 9.86 9.15 -1.31
N VAL A 223 10.39 8.10 -0.67
CA VAL A 223 11.63 8.14 0.10
C VAL A 223 12.56 7.00 -0.32
N GLY A 224 13.80 7.33 -0.68
CA GLY A 224 14.82 6.31 -0.99
C GLY A 224 14.42 5.43 -2.17
N ASN A 225 14.05 6.01 -3.30
CA ASN A 225 13.87 5.25 -4.53
C ASN A 225 15.17 5.20 -5.32
N GLN A 226 15.42 4.11 -6.04
CA GLN A 226 16.66 3.94 -6.82
C GLN A 226 16.63 4.75 -8.11
N ASP A 227 15.46 4.87 -8.73
CA ASP A 227 15.18 5.71 -9.87
C ASP A 227 14.24 6.85 -9.48
N ASP A 228 13.39 7.34 -10.38
CA ASP A 228 12.52 8.47 -10.13
C ASP A 228 11.52 8.24 -8.99
N GLY A 229 11.21 9.28 -8.25
CA GLY A 229 10.19 9.21 -7.22
C GLY A 229 8.80 8.98 -7.82
N ILE A 230 8.44 9.78 -8.84
CA ILE A 230 7.19 9.65 -9.58
C ILE A 230 7.48 9.87 -11.06
N GLU A 231 7.04 8.93 -11.91
CA GLU A 231 7.20 9.04 -13.36
C GLU A 231 5.86 8.90 -14.09
N TRP A 232 5.67 9.75 -15.12
CA TRP A 232 4.49 9.76 -15.98
C TRP A 232 4.81 9.26 -17.38
N PHE A 233 4.18 8.18 -17.78
CA PHE A 233 4.20 7.67 -19.16
C PHE A 233 2.90 8.12 -19.87
N GLY A 234 2.80 9.40 -20.19
CA GLY A 234 1.61 10.00 -20.76
C GLY A 234 0.44 10.11 -19.77
N GLY A 235 -0.77 10.24 -20.31
CA GLY A 235 -1.96 10.44 -19.48
C GLY A 235 -2.29 11.91 -19.23
N SER A 236 -3.24 12.15 -18.33
CA SER A 236 -3.76 13.47 -18.02
C SER A 236 -3.96 13.72 -16.51
N VAL A 237 -3.51 12.80 -15.66
CA VAL A 237 -3.59 12.93 -14.20
C VAL A 237 -2.61 13.98 -13.69
N ASN A 238 -3.01 14.66 -12.61
CA ASN A 238 -2.14 15.54 -11.83
C ASN A 238 -1.87 14.93 -10.45
N VAL A 239 -0.68 15.18 -9.93
CA VAL A 239 -0.33 14.92 -8.52
C VAL A 239 -0.24 16.28 -7.82
N SER A 240 -0.89 16.42 -6.68
CA SER A 240 -0.95 17.65 -5.90
C SER A 240 -0.73 17.40 -4.40
N ASN A 241 -0.41 18.47 -3.69
CA ASN A 241 -0.29 18.52 -2.23
C ASN A 241 -1.33 19.51 -1.67
#